data_d1e7ede6a8ad16681df599915cbc8f54
#
_entry.id   d1e7ede6a8ad16681df599915cbc8f54
#
_cell.length_a   1.000
_cell.length_b   1.000
_cell.length_c   1.000
_cell.angle_alpha   90.00
_cell.angle_beta   90.00
_cell.angle_gamma   90.00
#
_symmetry.space_group_name_H-M   'P 1'
#
loop_
_entity.id
_entity.type
_entity.pdbx_description
1 polymer ?
#
loop_
_entity_poly.entity_id
_entity_poly.type
_entity_poly.pdbx_seq_one_letter_code
_entity_poly.pdbx_strand_id
1 'polypeptide(L)'
;MGKPFILAACLAGILTLVLSGALTNAASQKSRGSSTRSSILEPASGALLGQFYGAGSIDETTRKLGRMPAIHLAYYSWDADWTGSVTQADLAAGRIPLISWEPHNIDFAKIADGSLDATIIARAKSSKALGKKFFLDFAAEMNGDEAWSGNNAPLYVSAYRHIHDLFVAEGAKNVVWAWCPNVTDTPGGNRTTMDYYPGDAYVDWTGVDGYNWGTTNGGWQTFQQVFQNIYPLLAAKKKPILIGEMASAEAGGDKGKWIDDIIPTLRTRFPLIKGVVWFDINKEADWRISSSPASEAAFIRMANDPYFNP
;
A
#
# COMPACT_ATOMS: atom_id res chain seq x y z
N MET A 1 41.87 -34.55 -48.11
CA MET A 1 41.79 -34.52 -49.59
C MET A 1 40.50 -33.78 -49.91
N GLY A 2 40.33 -32.69 -50.57
CA GLY A 2 41.16 -31.82 -51.33
C GLY A 2 40.30 -30.61 -51.65
N LYS A 3 40.82 -29.44 -51.47
CA LYS A 3 40.32 -28.22 -52.17
C LYS A 3 40.59 -28.38 -53.65
N PRO A 4 40.05 -27.63 -54.63
CA PRO A 4 40.32 -26.20 -54.76
C PRO A 4 39.21 -25.33 -55.46
N PHE A 5 39.32 -24.02 -55.30
CA PHE A 5 39.67 -22.93 -56.23
C PHE A 5 38.63 -22.39 -57.25
N ILE A 6 38.35 -21.10 -57.11
CA ILE A 6 38.52 -19.90 -57.96
C ILE A 6 37.41 -19.70 -59.02
N LEU A 7 36.77 -18.52 -59.09
CA LEU A 7 37.20 -17.41 -59.97
C LEU A 7 36.34 -16.16 -59.75
N ALA A 8 37.00 -15.02 -59.70
CA ALA A 8 36.44 -13.68 -59.68
C ALA A 8 36.00 -13.26 -61.12
N ALA A 9 35.01 -12.42 -61.20
CA ALA A 9 34.77 -11.55 -62.31
C ALA A 9 34.27 -10.17 -61.87
N CYS A 10 35.12 -9.19 -62.04
CA CYS A 10 34.76 -7.77 -61.98
C CYS A 10 33.94 -7.38 -63.21
N LEU A 11 32.88 -6.56 -62.99
CA LEU A 11 32.44 -5.62 -64.05
C LEU A 11 31.90 -4.34 -63.37
N ALA A 12 32.57 -3.26 -63.76
CA ALA A 12 32.26 -1.89 -63.43
C ALA A 12 31.02 -1.39 -64.19
N GLY A 13 30.31 -0.50 -63.62
CA GLY A 13 29.20 0.14 -64.33
C GLY A 13 28.39 1.19 -63.55
N ILE A 14 28.83 2.42 -63.68
CA ILE A 14 28.00 3.65 -63.75
C ILE A 14 27.37 4.17 -62.49
N LEU A 15 27.99 5.22 -62.00
CA LEU A 15 27.56 6.22 -61.03
C LEU A 15 26.42 7.08 -61.59
N THR A 16 25.22 6.99 -61.07
CA THR A 16 24.16 7.98 -61.23
C THR A 16 23.87 8.63 -59.90
N LEU A 17 24.33 9.85 -59.73
CA LEU A 17 24.00 10.73 -58.61
C LEU A 17 22.53 11.13 -58.72
N VAL A 18 21.68 10.63 -57.84
CA VAL A 18 20.36 11.20 -57.55
C VAL A 18 20.44 11.91 -56.21
N LEU A 19 20.49 13.22 -56.24
CA LEU A 19 20.27 14.06 -55.07
C LEU A 19 18.80 13.93 -54.65
N SER A 20 18.53 13.12 -53.67
CA SER A 20 17.24 13.13 -52.95
C SER A 20 17.44 13.88 -51.67
N GLY A 21 16.87 15.07 -51.59
CA GLY A 21 16.85 15.87 -50.38
C GLY A 21 16.19 15.12 -49.21
N ALA A 22 16.97 14.77 -48.22
CA ALA A 22 16.49 14.28 -46.98
C ALA A 22 15.91 15.45 -46.19
N LEU A 23 14.57 15.59 -46.23
CA LEU A 23 13.83 16.37 -45.23
C LEU A 23 14.00 15.64 -43.90
N THR A 24 14.91 16.16 -43.10
CA THR A 24 15.01 15.77 -41.67
C THR A 24 13.79 16.27 -40.94
N ASN A 25 12.77 15.43 -40.83
CA ASN A 25 11.75 15.58 -39.81
C ASN A 25 12.41 15.38 -38.44
N ALA A 26 12.93 16.47 -37.89
CA ALA A 26 13.22 16.54 -36.46
C ALA A 26 11.87 16.46 -35.72
N ALA A 27 11.40 15.24 -35.49
CA ALA A 27 10.34 14.99 -34.53
C ALA A 27 10.87 15.48 -33.18
N SER A 28 10.41 16.65 -32.77
CA SER A 28 10.57 17.17 -31.43
C SER A 28 10.04 16.11 -30.47
N GLN A 29 10.92 15.31 -29.91
CA GLN A 29 10.63 14.58 -28.69
C GLN A 29 10.43 15.63 -27.60
N LYS A 30 9.19 16.11 -27.49
CA LYS A 30 8.74 16.69 -26.22
C LYS A 30 9.04 15.64 -25.16
N SER A 31 10.09 15.89 -24.38
CA SER A 31 10.27 15.24 -23.10
C SER A 31 8.93 15.39 -22.39
N ARG A 32 8.18 14.30 -22.28
CA ARG A 32 7.07 14.22 -21.33
C ARG A 32 7.73 14.44 -19.99
N GLY A 33 7.69 15.69 -19.53
CA GLY A 33 8.00 16.01 -18.16
C GLY A 33 7.21 15.01 -17.32
N SER A 34 7.91 14.27 -16.47
CA SER A 34 7.31 13.54 -15.39
C SER A 34 6.47 14.57 -14.61
N SER A 35 5.19 14.71 -14.97
CA SER A 35 4.25 15.33 -14.06
C SER A 35 4.29 14.40 -12.86
N THR A 36 4.85 14.86 -11.76
CA THR A 36 4.60 14.28 -10.44
C THR A 36 3.09 14.31 -10.30
N ARG A 37 2.47 13.14 -10.58
CA ARG A 37 1.06 12.90 -10.34
C ARG A 37 0.92 13.14 -8.86
N SER A 38 0.28 14.23 -8.45
CA SER A 38 -0.10 14.42 -7.05
C SER A 38 -0.80 13.14 -6.66
N SER A 39 -0.20 12.35 -5.75
CA SER A 39 -0.73 11.05 -5.44
C SER A 39 -2.10 11.25 -4.80
N ILE A 40 -3.03 10.39 -5.17
CA ILE A 40 -4.42 10.48 -4.77
C ILE A 40 -4.48 10.29 -3.25
N LEU A 41 -5.14 11.20 -2.52
CA LEU A 41 -5.28 11.25 -1.06
C LEU A 41 -4.00 11.64 -0.28
N GLU A 42 -2.92 12.01 -0.94
CA GLU A 42 -1.72 12.50 -0.22
C GLU A 42 -1.99 13.89 0.36
N PRO A 43 -1.78 14.08 1.69
CA PRO A 43 -1.88 15.40 2.28
C PRO A 43 -0.77 16.32 1.78
N ALA A 44 -1.05 17.61 1.65
CA ALA A 44 -0.09 18.61 1.17
C ALA A 44 1.12 18.76 2.12
N SER A 45 0.93 18.45 3.39
CA SER A 45 1.97 18.44 4.42
C SER A 45 1.64 17.38 5.46
N GLY A 46 2.63 16.99 6.29
CA GLY A 46 2.42 16.02 7.38
C GLY A 46 1.96 14.64 6.92
N ALA A 47 1.02 14.06 7.67
CA ALA A 47 0.46 12.75 7.40
C ALA A 47 -1.01 12.65 7.87
N LEU A 48 -1.73 11.64 7.37
CA LEU A 48 -3.07 11.28 7.83
C LEU A 48 -2.96 10.35 9.05
N LEU A 49 -3.77 10.59 10.08
CA LEU A 49 -3.90 9.68 11.22
C LEU A 49 -5.17 8.86 11.05
N GLY A 50 -5.04 7.55 11.13
CA GLY A 50 -6.13 6.59 11.06
C GLY A 50 -6.20 5.68 12.27
N GLN A 51 -7.26 4.89 12.32
CA GLN A 51 -7.47 3.92 13.38
C GLN A 51 -8.36 2.75 12.93
N PHE A 52 -8.05 1.57 13.48
CA PHE A 52 -8.97 0.44 13.60
C PHE A 52 -9.49 0.40 15.04
N TYR A 53 -10.79 0.24 15.22
CA TYR A 53 -11.44 0.44 16.53
C TYR A 53 -11.76 -0.86 17.28
N GLY A 54 -11.46 -2.01 16.72
CA GLY A 54 -11.84 -3.29 17.32
C GLY A 54 -13.33 -3.36 17.66
N ALA A 55 -13.65 -3.60 18.93
CA ALA A 55 -15.02 -3.57 19.46
C ALA A 55 -15.47 -2.17 19.93
N GLY A 56 -14.62 -1.15 19.73
CA GLY A 56 -14.91 0.24 20.13
C GLY A 56 -15.85 0.96 19.18
N SER A 57 -16.09 2.22 19.48
CA SER A 57 -16.90 3.13 18.69
C SER A 57 -16.08 4.30 18.19
N ILE A 58 -16.23 4.62 16.90
CA ILE A 58 -15.56 5.78 16.29
C ILE A 58 -15.96 7.09 16.97
N ASP A 59 -17.19 7.20 17.44
CA ASP A 59 -17.69 8.39 18.14
C ASP A 59 -17.08 8.51 19.54
N GLU A 60 -16.90 7.38 20.22
CA GLU A 60 -16.23 7.34 21.51
C GLU A 60 -14.76 7.75 21.36
N THR A 61 -14.05 7.19 20.39
CA THR A 61 -12.68 7.55 20.09
C THR A 61 -12.55 9.01 19.70
N THR A 62 -13.41 9.53 18.84
CA THR A 62 -13.43 10.95 18.45
C THR A 62 -13.60 11.87 19.67
N ARG A 63 -14.52 11.52 20.57
CA ARG A 63 -14.71 12.28 21.83
C ARG A 63 -13.48 12.23 22.74
N LYS A 64 -12.86 11.07 22.85
CA LYS A 64 -11.69 10.84 23.69
C LYS A 64 -10.45 11.58 23.16
N LEU A 65 -10.23 11.54 21.86
CA LEU A 65 -9.12 12.25 21.21
C LEU A 65 -9.35 13.75 21.09
N GLY A 66 -10.60 14.23 21.16
CA GLY A 66 -10.95 15.60 20.81
C GLY A 66 -10.83 15.90 19.31
N ARG A 67 -10.58 14.89 18.48
CA ARG A 67 -10.36 15.00 17.04
C ARG A 67 -10.77 13.72 16.33
N MET A 68 -11.39 13.86 15.17
CA MET A 68 -11.75 12.74 14.32
C MET A 68 -10.52 12.21 13.56
N PRO A 69 -10.21 10.91 13.62
CA PRO A 69 -9.23 10.29 12.72
C PRO A 69 -9.62 10.44 11.25
N ALA A 70 -8.64 10.68 10.39
CA ALA A 70 -8.89 10.87 8.96
C ALA A 70 -9.13 9.56 8.22
N ILE A 71 -8.52 8.45 8.67
CA ILE A 71 -8.66 7.13 8.06
C ILE A 71 -9.36 6.19 9.04
N HIS A 72 -10.29 5.38 8.53
CA HIS A 72 -10.90 4.27 9.26
C HIS A 72 -10.59 2.96 8.55
N LEU A 73 -9.84 2.07 9.21
CA LEU A 73 -9.56 0.72 8.72
C LEU A 73 -10.72 -0.21 9.09
N ALA A 74 -11.17 -0.98 8.11
CA ALA A 74 -12.15 -2.04 8.31
C ALA A 74 -11.84 -3.24 7.41
N TYR A 75 -12.03 -4.45 7.96
CA TYR A 75 -11.74 -5.71 7.32
C TYR A 75 -12.99 -6.32 6.69
N TYR A 76 -12.84 -6.85 5.49
CA TYR A 76 -13.92 -7.45 4.73
C TYR A 76 -13.46 -8.76 4.11
N SER A 77 -14.17 -9.84 4.40
CA SER A 77 -13.95 -11.11 3.73
C SER A 77 -14.28 -11.01 2.24
N TRP A 78 -13.82 -11.98 1.44
CA TRP A 78 -13.97 -12.01 -0.02
C TRP A 78 -15.39 -11.71 -0.51
N ASP A 79 -16.41 -12.29 0.13
CA ASP A 79 -17.80 -12.15 -0.26
C ASP A 79 -18.52 -10.96 0.38
N ALA A 80 -17.90 -10.27 1.32
CA ALA A 80 -18.51 -9.15 2.04
C ALA A 80 -18.67 -7.92 1.14
N ASP A 81 -19.77 -7.19 1.33
CA ASP A 81 -19.99 -5.90 0.70
C ASP A 81 -19.49 -4.77 1.59
N TRP A 82 -18.36 -4.18 1.20
CA TRP A 82 -17.78 -3.03 1.94
C TRP A 82 -18.44 -1.69 1.63
N THR A 83 -19.43 -1.63 0.76
CA THR A 83 -20.14 -0.39 0.43
C THR A 83 -21.36 -0.11 1.30
N GLY A 84 -21.49 -0.89 2.39
CA GLY A 84 -22.58 -0.82 3.36
C GLY A 84 -22.50 0.39 4.30
N SER A 85 -23.27 0.31 5.39
CA SER A 85 -23.51 1.44 6.32
C SER A 85 -22.24 2.00 6.95
N VAL A 86 -21.23 1.16 7.27
CA VAL A 86 -19.96 1.59 7.88
C VAL A 86 -19.22 2.53 6.95
N THR A 87 -18.94 2.08 5.73
CA THR A 87 -18.23 2.88 4.72
C THR A 87 -19.00 4.15 4.34
N GLN A 88 -20.34 4.05 4.22
CA GLN A 88 -21.17 5.23 3.95
C GLN A 88 -21.13 6.25 5.08
N ALA A 89 -21.15 5.81 6.34
CA ALA A 89 -21.01 6.68 7.50
C ALA A 89 -19.63 7.37 7.54
N ASP A 90 -18.56 6.65 7.20
CA ASP A 90 -17.22 7.24 7.09
C ASP A 90 -17.17 8.34 6.03
N LEU A 91 -17.65 8.04 4.83
CA LEU A 91 -17.66 9.01 3.72
C LEU A 91 -18.56 10.23 4.03
N ALA A 92 -19.68 10.03 4.71
CA ALA A 92 -20.58 11.11 5.16
C ALA A 92 -19.92 12.00 6.21
N ALA A 93 -19.12 11.41 7.10
CA ALA A 93 -18.37 12.15 8.13
C ALA A 93 -17.08 12.78 7.59
N GLY A 94 -16.71 12.56 6.32
CA GLY A 94 -15.47 13.07 5.72
C GLY A 94 -14.23 12.24 6.05
N ARG A 95 -14.40 11.04 6.59
CA ARG A 95 -13.31 10.08 6.79
C ARG A 95 -13.00 9.35 5.47
N ILE A 96 -11.78 8.86 5.37
CA ILE A 96 -11.30 8.04 4.26
C ILE A 96 -11.38 6.57 4.72
N PRO A 97 -12.26 5.74 4.15
CA PRO A 97 -12.22 4.31 4.41
C PRO A 97 -10.90 3.70 3.92
N LEU A 98 -10.28 2.84 4.73
CA LEU A 98 -9.27 1.88 4.33
C LEU A 98 -9.91 0.50 4.40
N ILE A 99 -10.17 -0.06 3.23
CA ILE A 99 -10.79 -1.38 3.08
C ILE A 99 -9.67 -2.41 2.99
N SER A 100 -9.51 -3.25 4.01
CA SER A 100 -8.70 -4.46 3.92
C SER A 100 -9.58 -5.58 3.38
N TRP A 101 -9.30 -6.03 2.14
CA TRP A 101 -10.06 -7.08 1.48
C TRP A 101 -9.35 -8.42 1.59
N GLU A 102 -9.88 -9.27 2.44
CA GLU A 102 -9.25 -10.51 2.88
C GLU A 102 -9.77 -11.74 2.09
N PRO A 103 -8.91 -12.38 1.31
CA PRO A 103 -9.27 -13.54 0.49
C PRO A 103 -9.17 -14.88 1.27
N HIS A 104 -9.78 -14.97 2.45
CA HIS A 104 -9.80 -16.20 3.23
C HIS A 104 -10.36 -17.37 2.41
N ASN A 105 -9.61 -18.46 2.30
CA ASN A 105 -9.95 -19.68 1.55
C ASN A 105 -10.18 -19.45 0.04
N ILE A 106 -9.65 -18.38 -0.51
CA ILE A 106 -9.70 -18.06 -1.95
C ILE A 106 -8.39 -18.48 -2.61
N ASP A 107 -8.50 -19.27 -3.67
CA ASP A 107 -7.36 -19.64 -4.50
C ASP A 107 -7.03 -18.50 -5.48
N PHE A 108 -5.83 -17.94 -5.36
CA PHE A 108 -5.37 -16.87 -6.26
C PHE A 108 -5.29 -17.31 -7.72
N ALA A 109 -5.17 -18.62 -8.01
CA ALA A 109 -5.24 -19.11 -9.37
C ALA A 109 -6.62 -18.84 -9.99
N LYS A 110 -7.70 -18.99 -9.21
CA LYS A 110 -9.08 -18.71 -9.66
C LYS A 110 -9.36 -17.21 -9.83
N ILE A 111 -8.62 -16.36 -9.12
CA ILE A 111 -8.66 -14.92 -9.39
C ILE A 111 -7.95 -14.64 -10.70
N ALA A 112 -6.72 -15.17 -10.86
CA ALA A 112 -5.87 -14.88 -12.02
C ALA A 112 -6.41 -15.44 -13.35
N ASP A 113 -7.15 -16.55 -13.32
CA ASP A 113 -7.74 -17.18 -14.51
C ASP A 113 -9.15 -16.66 -14.89
N GLY A 114 -9.70 -15.73 -14.08
CA GLY A 114 -11.01 -15.12 -14.32
C GLY A 114 -12.20 -15.89 -13.77
N SER A 115 -11.99 -17.04 -13.12
CA SER A 115 -13.09 -17.86 -12.56
C SER A 115 -13.92 -17.10 -11.50
N LEU A 116 -13.36 -16.02 -10.91
CA LEU A 116 -13.98 -15.20 -9.88
C LEU A 116 -14.37 -13.79 -10.36
N ASP A 117 -14.34 -13.52 -11.66
CA ASP A 117 -14.61 -12.21 -12.25
C ASP A 117 -15.95 -11.64 -11.86
N ALA A 118 -16.99 -12.48 -11.76
CA ALA A 118 -18.33 -12.01 -11.40
C ALA A 118 -18.36 -11.29 -10.05
N THR A 119 -17.65 -11.83 -9.03
CA THR A 119 -17.53 -11.20 -7.71
C THR A 119 -16.72 -9.92 -7.80
N ILE A 120 -15.56 -9.95 -8.49
CA ILE A 120 -14.67 -8.81 -8.62
C ILE A 120 -15.36 -7.64 -9.35
N ILE A 121 -16.07 -7.92 -10.44
CA ILE A 121 -16.84 -6.94 -11.21
C ILE A 121 -17.97 -6.35 -10.36
N ALA A 122 -18.67 -7.16 -9.56
CA ALA A 122 -19.70 -6.67 -8.65
C ALA A 122 -19.10 -5.69 -7.63
N ARG A 123 -17.94 -6.01 -7.04
CA ARG A 123 -17.20 -5.12 -6.12
C ARG A 123 -16.71 -3.84 -6.80
N ALA A 124 -16.21 -3.92 -8.02
CA ALA A 124 -15.80 -2.76 -8.79
C ALA A 124 -16.98 -1.80 -9.06
N LYS A 125 -18.14 -2.34 -9.44
CA LYS A 125 -19.36 -1.54 -9.69
C LYS A 125 -19.88 -0.87 -8.42
N SER A 126 -19.97 -1.60 -7.30
CA SER A 126 -20.40 -1.03 -6.02
C SER A 126 -19.41 0.00 -5.50
N SER A 127 -18.11 -0.24 -5.63
CA SER A 127 -17.06 0.74 -5.31
C SER A 127 -17.19 2.03 -6.11
N LYS A 128 -17.40 1.91 -7.45
CA LYS A 128 -17.64 3.07 -8.30
C LYS A 128 -18.84 3.90 -7.85
N ALA A 129 -19.91 3.22 -7.41
CA ALA A 129 -21.15 3.87 -6.97
C ALA A 129 -20.98 4.70 -5.70
N LEU A 130 -19.96 4.44 -4.85
CA LEU A 130 -19.63 5.28 -3.69
C LEU A 130 -19.27 6.72 -4.10
N GLY A 131 -18.69 6.93 -5.27
CA GLY A 131 -18.35 8.25 -5.81
C GLY A 131 -17.28 9.04 -5.05
N LYS A 132 -16.85 8.57 -3.90
CA LYS A 132 -15.80 9.16 -3.05
C LYS A 132 -14.57 8.26 -3.04
N LYS A 133 -13.39 8.86 -2.87
CA LYS A 133 -12.13 8.11 -2.82
C LYS A 133 -11.99 7.35 -1.50
N PHE A 134 -11.41 6.16 -1.57
CA PHE A 134 -11.07 5.32 -0.43
C PHE A 134 -9.86 4.45 -0.78
N PHE A 135 -9.14 3.98 0.23
CA PHE A 135 -8.07 3.02 0.05
C PHE A 135 -8.63 1.59 -0.05
N LEU A 136 -8.10 0.83 -0.99
CA LEU A 136 -8.31 -0.62 -1.08
C LEU A 136 -6.96 -1.31 -0.94
N ASP A 137 -6.85 -2.14 0.08
CA ASP A 137 -5.72 -3.03 0.33
C ASP A 137 -6.19 -4.48 0.17
N PHE A 138 -5.64 -5.16 -0.82
CA PHE A 138 -6.01 -6.54 -1.13
C PHE A 138 -4.96 -7.50 -0.60
N ALA A 139 -5.39 -8.42 0.27
CA ALA A 139 -4.56 -9.46 0.85
C ALA A 139 -3.29 -8.88 1.51
N ALA A 140 -3.51 -7.96 2.48
CA ALA A 140 -2.43 -7.38 3.27
C ALA A 140 -1.51 -8.46 3.87
N GLU A 141 -0.28 -8.10 4.22
CA GLU A 141 0.71 -9.00 4.81
C GLU A 141 1.02 -10.28 4.00
N MET A 142 0.90 -10.21 2.67
CA MET A 142 1.08 -11.34 1.75
C MET A 142 2.46 -12.01 1.83
N ASN A 143 3.46 -11.35 2.38
CA ASN A 143 4.81 -11.87 2.63
C ASN A 143 4.98 -12.47 4.04
N GLY A 144 3.97 -12.34 4.89
CA GLY A 144 3.90 -12.84 6.26
C GLY A 144 3.38 -14.28 6.36
N ASP A 145 2.70 -14.59 7.46
CA ASP A 145 2.12 -15.90 7.78
C ASP A 145 0.58 -15.91 7.72
N GLU A 146 -0.02 -14.90 7.09
CA GLU A 146 -1.46 -14.84 6.87
C GLU A 146 -1.97 -16.02 6.01
N ALA A 147 -3.27 -16.33 6.16
CA ALA A 147 -3.89 -17.49 5.52
C ALA A 147 -3.76 -17.53 3.99
N TRP A 148 -3.54 -16.39 3.36
CA TRP A 148 -3.34 -16.22 1.91
C TRP A 148 -1.88 -16.07 1.49
N SER A 149 -0.94 -16.00 2.43
CA SER A 149 0.47 -15.70 2.12
C SER A 149 1.17 -16.76 1.27
N GLY A 150 0.87 -18.02 1.47
CA GLY A 150 1.16 -19.20 0.62
C GLY A 150 2.49 -19.28 -0.15
N ASN A 151 3.44 -18.37 0.09
CA ASN A 151 4.75 -18.28 -0.57
C ASN A 151 4.72 -18.30 -2.12
N ASN A 152 3.60 -17.89 -2.74
CA ASN A 152 3.45 -17.84 -4.19
C ASN A 152 3.35 -16.41 -4.71
N ALA A 153 4.44 -15.65 -4.60
CA ALA A 153 4.48 -14.27 -5.04
C ALA A 153 4.06 -14.04 -6.51
N PRO A 154 4.49 -14.85 -7.50
CA PRO A 154 4.01 -14.68 -8.87
C PRO A 154 2.49 -14.81 -9.02
N LEU A 155 1.88 -15.72 -8.27
CA LEU A 155 0.43 -15.92 -8.32
C LEU A 155 -0.33 -14.78 -7.64
N TYR A 156 0.16 -14.32 -6.48
CA TYR A 156 -0.35 -13.10 -5.83
C TYR A 156 -0.31 -11.89 -6.77
N VAL A 157 0.84 -11.65 -7.40
CA VAL A 157 1.02 -10.54 -8.35
C VAL A 157 0.03 -10.64 -9.52
N SER A 158 -0.18 -11.85 -10.06
CA SER A 158 -1.14 -12.08 -11.15
C SER A 158 -2.57 -11.78 -10.69
N ALA A 159 -2.96 -12.27 -9.50
CA ALA A 159 -4.28 -12.04 -8.92
C ALA A 159 -4.54 -10.55 -8.65
N TYR A 160 -3.57 -9.86 -8.03
CA TYR A 160 -3.68 -8.42 -7.74
C TYR A 160 -3.87 -7.61 -9.02
N ARG A 161 -3.05 -7.87 -10.05
CA ARG A 161 -3.16 -7.18 -11.35
C ARG A 161 -4.49 -7.44 -12.03
N HIS A 162 -4.98 -8.67 -11.99
CA HIS A 162 -6.27 -9.03 -12.58
C HIS A 162 -7.43 -8.29 -11.91
N ILE A 163 -7.46 -8.25 -10.58
CA ILE A 163 -8.44 -7.47 -9.82
C ILE A 163 -8.37 -5.98 -10.22
N HIS A 164 -7.18 -5.39 -10.18
CA HIS A 164 -6.99 -4.00 -10.55
C HIS A 164 -7.52 -3.68 -11.95
N ASP A 165 -7.19 -4.52 -12.94
CA ASP A 165 -7.58 -4.30 -14.34
C ASP A 165 -9.10 -4.39 -14.53
N LEU A 166 -9.79 -5.28 -13.81
CA LEU A 166 -11.24 -5.34 -13.80
C LEU A 166 -11.88 -4.08 -13.19
N PHE A 167 -11.32 -3.58 -12.08
CA PHE A 167 -11.77 -2.31 -11.48
C PHE A 167 -11.60 -1.13 -12.44
N VAL A 168 -10.47 -1.08 -13.15
CA VAL A 168 -10.20 -0.05 -14.17
C VAL A 168 -11.20 -0.18 -15.33
N ALA A 169 -11.46 -1.40 -15.81
CA ALA A 169 -12.40 -1.67 -16.89
C ALA A 169 -13.83 -1.24 -16.54
N GLU A 170 -14.27 -1.47 -15.29
CA GLU A 170 -15.56 -1.02 -14.77
C GLU A 170 -15.61 0.49 -14.49
N GLY A 171 -14.46 1.17 -14.54
CA GLY A 171 -14.36 2.60 -14.31
C GLY A 171 -14.45 3.02 -12.84
N ALA A 172 -14.03 2.19 -11.91
CA ALA A 172 -13.95 2.45 -10.47
C ALA A 172 -12.74 3.34 -10.12
N LYS A 173 -12.67 4.55 -10.68
CA LYS A 173 -11.55 5.50 -10.57
C LYS A 173 -11.39 6.15 -9.19
N ASN A 174 -12.32 5.90 -8.31
CA ASN A 174 -12.31 6.39 -6.93
C ASN A 174 -11.59 5.43 -5.96
N VAL A 175 -11.18 4.26 -6.40
CA VAL A 175 -10.32 3.35 -5.63
C VAL A 175 -8.88 3.87 -5.67
N VAL A 176 -8.26 3.96 -4.49
CA VAL A 176 -6.84 4.25 -4.30
C VAL A 176 -6.17 2.97 -3.84
N TRP A 177 -5.32 2.41 -4.68
CA TRP A 177 -4.71 1.11 -4.44
C TRP A 177 -3.54 1.21 -3.47
N ALA A 178 -3.71 0.63 -2.29
CA ALA A 178 -2.64 0.40 -1.31
C ALA A 178 -2.09 -1.01 -1.45
N TRP A 179 -0.81 -1.17 -1.12
CA TRP A 179 -0.13 -2.46 -1.09
C TRP A 179 0.69 -2.53 0.19
N CYS A 180 0.19 -3.27 1.20
CA CYS A 180 0.71 -3.32 2.56
C CYS A 180 1.29 -4.70 2.90
N PRO A 181 2.59 -4.94 2.67
CA PRO A 181 3.28 -6.10 3.22
C PRO A 181 3.53 -5.96 4.72
N ASN A 182 3.78 -7.09 5.39
CA ASN A 182 4.34 -7.10 6.74
C ASN A 182 5.78 -6.55 6.73
N VAL A 183 6.21 -5.91 7.82
CA VAL A 183 7.60 -5.39 8.00
C VAL A 183 8.67 -6.46 7.88
N THR A 184 8.30 -7.73 8.07
CA THR A 184 9.22 -8.88 8.02
C THR A 184 8.68 -9.96 7.11
N ASP A 185 9.59 -10.57 6.34
CA ASP A 185 9.27 -11.75 5.55
C ASP A 185 9.16 -12.99 6.45
N THR A 186 8.32 -13.96 6.08
CA THR A 186 8.22 -15.24 6.80
C THR A 186 9.58 -15.91 6.88
N PRO A 187 10.07 -16.28 8.08
CA PRO A 187 11.35 -16.95 8.24
C PRO A 187 11.44 -18.25 7.45
N GLY A 188 12.55 -18.43 6.74
CA GLY A 188 12.78 -19.65 5.93
C GLY A 188 12.07 -19.64 4.57
N GLY A 189 11.35 -18.60 4.24
CA GLY A 189 10.78 -18.39 2.90
C GLY A 189 11.87 -18.09 1.86
N ASN A 190 11.60 -18.48 0.61
CA ASN A 190 12.50 -18.20 -0.53
C ASN A 190 12.10 -16.87 -1.24
N ARG A 191 11.22 -16.08 -0.64
CA ARG A 191 10.68 -14.87 -1.21
C ARG A 191 10.94 -13.68 -0.31
N THR A 192 11.17 -12.54 -0.93
CA THR A 192 11.28 -11.25 -0.26
C THR A 192 10.02 -10.43 -0.48
N THR A 193 9.78 -9.45 0.38
CA THR A 193 8.68 -8.49 0.23
C THR A 193 8.52 -8.02 -1.21
N MET A 194 9.61 -7.68 -1.89
CA MET A 194 9.55 -7.09 -3.24
C MET A 194 9.17 -8.08 -4.34
N ASP A 195 9.25 -9.38 -4.11
CA ASP A 195 8.74 -10.39 -5.05
C ASP A 195 7.21 -10.33 -5.19
N TYR A 196 6.52 -9.78 -4.19
CA TYR A 196 5.07 -9.59 -4.16
C TYR A 196 4.62 -8.23 -4.73
N TYR A 197 5.54 -7.36 -5.14
CA TYR A 197 5.16 -6.04 -5.62
C TYR A 197 4.47 -6.10 -6.98
N PRO A 198 3.19 -5.66 -7.12
CA PRO A 198 2.44 -5.79 -8.37
C PRO A 198 2.99 -4.93 -9.51
N GLY A 199 3.80 -3.94 -9.20
CA GLY A 199 4.36 -2.98 -10.14
C GLY A 199 3.74 -1.59 -10.03
N ASP A 200 4.51 -0.58 -10.46
CA ASP A 200 4.19 0.85 -10.26
C ASP A 200 2.86 1.29 -10.89
N ALA A 201 2.40 0.60 -11.94
CA ALA A 201 1.16 0.91 -12.63
C ALA A 201 -0.10 0.48 -11.85
N TYR A 202 0.06 -0.44 -10.90
CA TYR A 202 -1.02 -1.08 -10.16
C TYR A 202 -1.16 -0.59 -8.71
N VAL A 203 -0.22 0.18 -8.23
CA VAL A 203 -0.16 0.65 -6.84
C VAL A 203 -0.12 2.17 -6.81
N ASP A 204 -1.03 2.80 -6.09
CA ASP A 204 -1.03 4.26 -5.86
C ASP A 204 -0.20 4.63 -4.63
N TRP A 205 -0.34 3.87 -3.55
CA TRP A 205 0.41 4.00 -2.30
C TRP A 205 1.10 2.67 -1.97
N THR A 206 2.39 2.71 -1.70
CA THR A 206 3.03 1.59 -0.99
C THR A 206 2.65 1.67 0.47
N GLY A 207 2.60 0.52 1.13
CA GLY A 207 2.24 0.45 2.55
C GLY A 207 3.11 -0.54 3.30
N VAL A 208 2.80 -0.68 4.59
CA VAL A 208 3.45 -1.66 5.47
C VAL A 208 2.66 -1.81 6.77
N ASP A 209 2.64 -3.02 7.31
CA ASP A 209 2.08 -3.33 8.62
C ASP A 209 3.18 -3.77 9.57
N GLY A 210 3.20 -3.21 10.79
CA GLY A 210 4.29 -3.49 11.71
C GLY A 210 4.03 -3.08 13.15
N TYR A 211 4.49 -3.93 14.08
CA TYR A 211 4.21 -3.84 15.49
C TYR A 211 5.46 -3.88 16.36
N ASN A 212 5.46 -3.15 17.47
CA ASN A 212 6.38 -3.40 18.56
C ASN A 212 5.78 -4.46 19.50
N TRP A 213 6.26 -5.69 19.38
CA TRP A 213 5.77 -6.85 20.13
C TRP A 213 6.21 -6.89 21.60
N GLY A 214 6.93 -5.88 22.07
CA GLY A 214 7.38 -5.79 23.45
C GLY A 214 8.39 -6.86 23.81
N THR A 215 8.08 -7.72 24.80
CA THR A 215 9.00 -8.77 25.25
C THR A 215 8.92 -10.05 24.42
N THR A 216 8.03 -10.10 23.42
CA THR A 216 7.87 -11.24 22.49
C THR A 216 8.44 -10.92 21.11
N ASN A 217 8.54 -11.91 20.22
CA ASN A 217 8.89 -11.75 18.81
C ASN A 217 10.11 -10.82 18.56
N GLY A 218 11.24 -11.10 19.22
CA GLY A 218 12.48 -10.36 19.00
C GLY A 218 12.77 -9.23 20.02
N GLY A 219 11.86 -8.99 20.96
CA GLY A 219 12.04 -8.01 22.02
C GLY A 219 11.51 -6.62 21.66
N TRP A 220 11.69 -5.67 22.60
CA TRP A 220 11.25 -4.29 22.45
C TRP A 220 11.95 -3.59 21.29
N GLN A 221 11.17 -2.94 20.43
CA GLN A 221 11.66 -2.12 19.33
C GLN A 221 11.06 -0.72 19.41
N THR A 222 11.89 0.30 19.16
CA THR A 222 11.39 1.66 18.94
C THR A 222 10.59 1.74 17.64
N PHE A 223 9.76 2.78 17.48
CA PHE A 223 9.06 3.03 16.22
C PHE A 223 10.01 3.03 15.01
N GLN A 224 11.17 3.69 15.14
CA GLN A 224 12.17 3.67 14.08
C GLN A 224 12.67 2.25 13.77
N GLN A 225 12.95 1.44 14.78
CA GLN A 225 13.49 0.08 14.59
C GLN A 225 12.48 -0.85 13.89
N VAL A 226 11.18 -0.69 14.15
CA VAL A 226 10.14 -1.48 13.47
C VAL A 226 10.18 -1.26 11.96
N PHE A 227 10.31 -0.01 11.50
CA PHE A 227 10.12 0.32 10.08
C PHE A 227 11.41 0.59 9.30
N GLN A 228 12.57 0.73 9.96
CA GLN A 228 13.82 1.19 9.31
C GLN A 228 14.32 0.29 8.17
N ASN A 229 14.07 -1.01 8.23
CA ASN A 229 14.58 -1.96 7.23
C ASN A 229 13.72 -1.98 5.96
N ILE A 230 12.41 -1.85 6.09
CA ILE A 230 11.49 -1.88 4.95
C ILE A 230 11.34 -0.50 4.30
N TYR A 231 11.44 0.58 5.08
CA TYR A 231 11.25 1.95 4.57
C TYR A 231 12.06 2.26 3.31
N PRO A 232 13.37 1.94 3.19
CA PRO A 232 14.14 2.22 1.98
C PRO A 232 13.62 1.51 0.74
N LEU A 233 13.08 0.29 0.89
CA LEU A 233 12.51 -0.50 -0.21
C LEU A 233 11.24 0.17 -0.76
N LEU A 234 10.36 0.62 0.14
CA LEU A 234 9.12 1.32 -0.21
C LEU A 234 9.41 2.71 -0.78
N ALA A 235 10.32 3.46 -0.15
CA ALA A 235 10.72 4.79 -0.59
C ALA A 235 11.33 4.81 -2.00
N ALA A 236 11.99 3.73 -2.41
CA ALA A 236 12.53 3.58 -3.76
C ALA A 236 11.44 3.60 -4.84
N LYS A 237 10.17 3.32 -4.49
CA LYS A 237 9.03 3.38 -5.41
C LYS A 237 8.53 4.80 -5.65
N LYS A 238 9.01 5.79 -4.87
CA LYS A 238 8.65 7.22 -5.00
C LYS A 238 7.13 7.47 -4.95
N LYS A 239 6.46 6.67 -4.13
CA LYS A 239 5.04 6.79 -3.81
C LYS A 239 4.88 7.20 -2.35
N PRO A 240 3.77 7.81 -1.95
CA PRO A 240 3.47 7.98 -0.54
C PRO A 240 3.35 6.60 0.12
N ILE A 241 3.73 6.53 1.39
CA ILE A 241 3.73 5.30 2.16
C ILE A 241 2.62 5.39 3.21
N LEU A 242 1.82 4.34 3.30
CA LEU A 242 0.82 4.11 4.34
C LEU A 242 1.36 3.08 5.33
N ILE A 243 1.41 3.41 6.62
CA ILE A 243 1.41 2.36 7.63
C ILE A 243 -0.04 1.95 7.80
N GLY A 244 -0.41 0.79 7.21
CA GLY A 244 -1.78 0.28 7.20
C GLY A 244 -2.21 -0.20 8.57
N GLU A 245 -1.26 -0.78 9.31
CA GLU A 245 -1.44 -1.20 10.70
C GLU A 245 -0.19 -0.95 11.52
N MET A 246 -0.37 -0.40 12.70
CA MET A 246 0.70 -0.33 13.69
C MET A 246 0.17 -0.28 15.11
N ALA A 247 0.94 -0.83 16.04
CA ALA A 247 0.75 -0.61 17.46
C ALA A 247 2.03 -0.96 18.24
N SER A 248 1.99 -0.72 19.56
CA SER A 248 3.03 -1.13 20.50
C SER A 248 2.41 -1.85 21.70
N ALA A 249 3.04 -2.93 22.13
CA ALA A 249 2.77 -3.53 23.43
C ALA A 249 3.28 -2.63 24.56
N GLU A 250 2.81 -2.86 25.80
CA GLU A 250 3.33 -2.19 27.01
C GLU A 250 4.60 -2.87 27.55
N ALA A 251 4.67 -4.20 27.43
CA ALA A 251 5.72 -4.99 28.05
C ALA A 251 7.08 -4.75 27.36
N GLY A 252 8.12 -4.48 28.16
CA GLY A 252 9.50 -4.36 27.68
C GLY A 252 10.04 -2.93 27.51
N GLY A 253 9.17 -1.90 27.60
CA GLY A 253 9.58 -0.51 27.47
C GLY A 253 8.51 0.49 27.85
N ASP A 254 8.61 1.69 27.30
CA ASP A 254 7.67 2.80 27.53
C ASP A 254 6.87 3.06 26.27
N LYS A 255 5.62 2.57 26.24
CA LYS A 255 4.69 2.74 25.12
C LYS A 255 4.31 4.21 24.90
N GLY A 256 4.18 4.99 25.98
CA GLY A 256 3.92 6.43 25.87
C GLY A 256 5.04 7.14 25.11
N LYS A 257 6.29 6.86 25.48
CA LYS A 257 7.46 7.38 24.75
C LYS A 257 7.53 6.88 23.31
N TRP A 258 7.22 5.61 23.05
CA TRP A 258 7.15 5.05 21.70
C TRP A 258 6.19 5.84 20.81
N ILE A 259 5.03 6.23 21.36
CA ILE A 259 4.04 7.05 20.67
C ILE A 259 4.56 8.48 20.46
N ASP A 260 5.18 9.09 21.47
CA ASP A 260 5.73 10.44 21.37
C ASP A 260 6.88 10.52 20.34
N ASP A 261 7.62 9.43 20.09
CA ASP A 261 8.70 9.35 19.10
C ASP A 261 8.20 9.19 17.64
N ILE A 262 6.91 8.96 17.39
CA ILE A 262 6.36 8.75 16.03
C ILE A 262 6.58 9.99 15.16
N ILE A 263 6.04 11.15 15.55
CA ILE A 263 6.11 12.37 14.73
C ILE A 263 7.56 12.81 14.46
N PRO A 264 8.46 12.88 15.46
CA PRO A 264 9.85 13.19 15.20
C PRO A 264 10.51 12.25 14.20
N THR A 265 10.20 10.95 14.28
CA THR A 265 10.75 9.94 13.37
C THR A 265 10.18 10.08 11.96
N LEU A 266 8.87 10.31 11.82
CA LEU A 266 8.24 10.55 10.52
C LEU A 266 8.87 11.77 9.83
N ARG A 267 9.06 12.86 10.55
CA ARG A 267 9.64 14.10 10.00
C ARG A 267 11.09 13.94 9.55
N THR A 268 11.89 13.18 10.28
CA THR A 268 13.35 13.19 10.11
C THR A 268 13.90 11.94 9.41
N ARG A 269 13.23 10.80 9.57
CA ARG A 269 13.70 9.49 9.07
C ARG A 269 12.81 8.93 7.98
N PHE A 270 11.49 9.15 8.07
CA PHE A 270 10.52 8.53 7.20
C PHE A 270 9.57 9.53 6.51
N PRO A 271 10.09 10.59 5.84
CA PRO A 271 9.27 11.70 5.32
C PRO A 271 8.29 11.30 4.22
N LEU A 272 8.42 10.12 3.61
CA LEU A 272 7.46 9.61 2.62
C LEU A 272 6.29 8.84 3.25
N ILE A 273 6.30 8.59 4.57
CA ILE A 273 5.11 8.08 5.26
C ILE A 273 4.12 9.24 5.37
N LYS A 274 2.97 9.06 4.72
CA LYS A 274 1.91 10.07 4.57
C LYS A 274 0.59 9.65 5.21
N GLY A 275 0.52 8.44 5.73
CA GLY A 275 -0.60 7.92 6.50
C GLY A 275 -0.14 6.90 7.52
N VAL A 276 -0.74 6.89 8.69
CA VAL A 276 -0.52 5.89 9.74
C VAL A 276 -1.84 5.49 10.36
N VAL A 277 -2.05 4.18 10.56
CA VAL A 277 -3.29 3.65 11.14
C VAL A 277 -2.95 2.85 12.40
N TRP A 278 -3.53 3.26 13.52
CA TRP A 278 -3.35 2.56 14.79
C TRP A 278 -4.33 1.39 14.89
N PHE A 279 -3.82 0.22 15.23
CA PHE A 279 -4.61 -0.99 15.45
C PHE A 279 -5.02 -1.07 16.94
N ASP A 280 -6.24 -0.60 17.25
CA ASP A 280 -6.71 -0.36 18.63
C ASP A 280 -7.55 -1.51 19.17
N ILE A 281 -6.90 -2.62 19.51
CA ILE A 281 -7.56 -3.83 20.02
C ILE A 281 -6.67 -4.54 21.05
N ASN A 282 -7.27 -5.33 21.91
CA ASN A 282 -6.58 -6.33 22.73
C ASN A 282 -6.73 -7.70 22.06
N LYS A 283 -5.67 -8.20 21.46
CA LYS A 283 -5.65 -9.47 20.70
C LYS A 283 -4.42 -10.28 21.09
N GLU A 284 -3.38 -10.34 20.24
CA GLU A 284 -2.11 -11.04 20.55
C GLU A 284 -1.32 -10.34 21.66
N ALA A 285 -1.44 -9.01 21.72
CA ALA A 285 -1.01 -8.16 22.82
C ALA A 285 -2.06 -7.08 23.08
N ASP A 286 -1.89 -6.30 24.14
CA ASP A 286 -2.76 -5.15 24.38
C ASP A 286 -2.30 -3.96 23.51
N TRP A 287 -2.81 -3.94 22.27
CA TRP A 287 -2.55 -2.91 21.30
C TRP A 287 -3.29 -1.60 21.56
N ARG A 288 -4.27 -1.61 22.48
CA ARG A 288 -5.15 -0.46 22.72
C ARG A 288 -4.37 0.80 23.08
N ILE A 289 -4.87 1.93 22.59
CA ILE A 289 -4.40 3.25 22.99
C ILE A 289 -4.54 3.41 24.51
N SER A 290 -5.62 2.90 25.08
CA SER A 290 -5.95 2.99 26.50
C SER A 290 -5.39 1.85 27.35
N SER A 291 -4.35 1.15 26.88
CA SER A 291 -3.67 0.09 27.65
C SER A 291 -3.02 0.61 28.93
N SER A 292 -2.63 1.88 28.94
CA SER A 292 -2.23 2.62 30.15
C SER A 292 -2.58 4.11 30.06
N PRO A 293 -2.67 4.83 31.20
CA PRO A 293 -2.87 6.29 31.19
C PRO A 293 -1.77 7.05 30.43
N ALA A 294 -0.52 6.57 30.52
CA ALA A 294 0.62 7.17 29.80
C ALA A 294 0.49 7.03 28.29
N SER A 295 0.12 5.84 27.84
CA SER A 295 -0.14 5.53 26.43
C SER A 295 -1.27 6.39 25.86
N GLU A 296 -2.40 6.46 26.57
CA GLU A 296 -3.55 7.27 26.17
C GLU A 296 -3.21 8.75 26.07
N ALA A 297 -2.54 9.30 27.09
CA ALA A 297 -2.13 10.70 27.10
C ALA A 297 -1.16 11.03 25.96
N ALA A 298 -0.20 10.13 25.67
CA ALA A 298 0.72 10.28 24.54
C ALA A 298 -0.02 10.27 23.20
N PHE A 299 -0.96 9.35 23.02
CA PHE A 299 -1.73 9.27 21.78
C PHE A 299 -2.62 10.50 21.56
N ILE A 300 -3.25 11.03 22.64
CA ILE A 300 -4.03 12.27 22.56
C ILE A 300 -3.13 13.44 22.12
N ARG A 301 -1.91 13.57 22.68
CA ARG A 301 -0.95 14.60 22.26
C ARG A 301 -0.61 14.45 20.77
N MET A 302 -0.25 13.24 20.35
CA MET A 302 0.09 12.94 18.97
C MET A 302 -1.07 13.24 18.01
N ALA A 303 -2.28 12.80 18.35
CA ALA A 303 -3.46 13.00 17.51
C ALA A 303 -3.80 14.48 17.30
N ASN A 304 -3.49 15.34 18.27
CA ASN A 304 -3.74 16.78 18.21
C ASN A 304 -2.57 17.60 17.68
N ASP A 305 -1.43 16.99 17.36
CA ASP A 305 -0.32 17.70 16.70
C ASP A 305 -0.72 18.12 15.28
N PRO A 306 -0.40 19.36 14.87
CA PRO A 306 -0.69 19.86 13.51
C PRO A 306 -0.03 19.06 12.38
N TYR A 307 0.91 18.17 12.69
CA TYR A 307 1.50 17.24 11.72
C TYR A 307 0.48 16.26 11.15
N PHE A 308 -0.50 15.86 11.96
CA PHE A 308 -1.54 14.95 11.51
C PHE A 308 -2.79 15.69 11.02
N ASN A 309 -3.35 15.21 9.93
CA ASN A 309 -4.57 15.71 9.31
C ASN A 309 -4.52 17.23 9.07
N PRO A 310 -3.46 17.71 8.38
CA PRO A 310 -3.24 19.11 8.12
C PRO A 310 -4.26 19.72 7.15
#